data_77613998bc099d3af3e1a5893ad53126
#
_entry.id   77613998bc099d3af3e1a5893ad53126
#
_cell.length_a   1.000
_cell.length_b   1.000
_cell.length_c   1.000
_cell.angle_alpha   90.00
_cell.angle_beta   90.00
_cell.angle_gamma   90.00
#
_symmetry.space_group_name_H-M   'P 1'
#
loop_
_entity.id
_entity.type
_entity.pdbx_description
1 polymer ?
#
loop_
_entity_poly.entity_id
_entity_poly.type
_entity_poly.pdbx_seq_one_letter_code
_entity_poly.pdbx_strand_id
1 'polypeptide(L)'
;TRFIEKPKEAKAKQIISKKGYWNSGMFYMRKDSIINNFKKYQPNIYRNCNKAVTKAKYKSNVYYLNKQAFTKATAKSFDYAILEKTKDINAIKLDIPWSDLGSWKEICKMYGRNKRHYYKKKNVFHRPWGSYVNLFNGKEFLIKELHVKPKGILSLQKHHHRAEHWVVT
;
A
#
# COMPACT_ATOMS: atom_id res chain seq x y z
N THR A 1 -8.14 -23.42 5.90
CA THR A 1 -7.44 -22.16 6.22
C THR A 1 -8.46 -21.06 6.53
N ARG A 2 -8.15 -20.13 7.43
CA ARG A 2 -9.01 -18.99 7.78
C ARG A 2 -8.21 -17.72 7.65
N PHE A 3 -8.76 -16.73 6.98
CA PHE A 3 -8.21 -15.39 6.85
C PHE A 3 -8.79 -14.46 7.92
N ILE A 4 -7.99 -13.56 8.50
CA ILE A 4 -8.42 -12.56 9.48
C ILE A 4 -7.68 -11.27 9.12
N GLU A 5 -8.44 -10.23 8.79
CA GLU A 5 -7.90 -8.91 8.44
C GLU A 5 -7.72 -8.05 9.71
N LYS A 6 -6.55 -7.42 9.84
CA LYS A 6 -6.21 -6.49 10.92
C LYS A 6 -6.64 -6.95 12.32
N PRO A 7 -6.22 -8.14 12.78
CA PRO A 7 -6.54 -8.60 14.12
C PRO A 7 -5.94 -7.66 15.16
N LYS A 8 -6.61 -7.50 16.31
CA LYS A 8 -6.01 -6.80 17.46
C LYS A 8 -4.70 -7.47 17.86
N GLU A 9 -3.76 -6.71 18.44
CA GLU A 9 -2.40 -7.17 18.75
C GLU A 9 -2.36 -8.50 19.51
N ALA A 10 -3.16 -8.65 20.57
CA ALA A 10 -3.24 -9.91 21.33
C ALA A 10 -3.65 -11.09 20.45
N LYS A 11 -4.60 -10.90 19.54
CA LYS A 11 -5.04 -11.92 18.60
C LYS A 11 -3.98 -12.22 17.54
N ALA A 12 -3.26 -11.21 17.06
CA ALA A 12 -2.15 -11.40 16.14
C ALA A 12 -1.04 -12.26 16.77
N LYS A 13 -0.63 -11.95 18.01
CA LYS A 13 0.33 -12.74 18.77
C LYS A 13 -0.12 -14.21 18.91
N GLN A 14 -1.40 -14.43 19.23
CA GLN A 14 -1.97 -15.79 19.32
C GLN A 14 -1.94 -16.53 17.97
N ILE A 15 -2.20 -15.85 16.86
CA ILE A 15 -2.17 -16.45 15.51
C ILE A 15 -0.73 -16.86 15.18
N ILE A 16 0.24 -15.98 15.43
CA ILE A 16 1.65 -16.25 15.17
C ILE A 16 2.16 -17.44 16.03
N SER A 17 1.82 -17.47 17.33
CA SER A 17 2.22 -18.57 18.22
C SER A 17 1.67 -19.92 17.76
N LYS A 18 0.52 -19.92 17.06
CA LYS A 18 -0.09 -21.11 16.44
C LYS A 18 0.40 -21.37 15.00
N LYS A 19 1.57 -20.85 14.62
CA LYS A 19 2.18 -20.96 13.29
C LYS A 19 1.30 -20.39 12.16
N GLY A 20 0.53 -19.34 12.44
CA GLY A 20 -0.18 -18.59 11.43
C GLY A 20 0.79 -17.81 10.54
N TYR A 21 0.37 -17.53 9.31
CA TYR A 21 1.15 -16.78 8.34
C TYR A 21 0.72 -15.33 8.28
N TRP A 22 1.67 -14.46 7.97
CA TRP A 22 1.39 -13.07 7.65
C TRP A 22 1.02 -12.96 6.17
N ASN A 23 -0.08 -12.25 5.87
CA ASN A 23 -0.52 -12.06 4.50
C ASN A 23 0.39 -11.06 3.77
N SER A 24 0.92 -11.47 2.62
CA SER A 24 1.72 -10.60 1.75
C SER A 24 0.90 -9.71 0.82
N GLY A 25 -0.42 -9.90 0.75
CA GLY A 25 -1.29 -9.22 -0.20
C GLY A 25 -1.19 -9.77 -1.63
N MET A 26 -0.44 -10.84 -1.87
CA MET A 26 -0.34 -11.48 -3.18
C MET A 26 -1.35 -12.62 -3.27
N PHE A 27 -2.22 -12.55 -4.28
CA PHE A 27 -3.27 -13.54 -4.50
C PHE A 27 -3.18 -14.12 -5.90
N TYR A 28 -3.30 -15.44 -6.00
CA TYR A 28 -3.46 -16.15 -7.25
C TYR A 28 -4.80 -16.88 -7.24
N MET A 29 -5.64 -16.63 -8.24
CA MET A 29 -6.98 -17.20 -8.28
C MET A 29 -7.51 -17.34 -9.70
N ARG A 30 -8.43 -18.29 -9.87
CA ARG A 30 -9.15 -18.44 -11.15
C ARG A 30 -10.22 -17.35 -11.26
N LYS A 31 -10.38 -16.79 -12.44
CA LYS A 31 -11.40 -15.78 -12.77
C LYS A 31 -12.80 -16.21 -12.33
N ASP A 32 -13.19 -17.46 -12.63
CA ASP A 32 -14.54 -17.94 -12.31
C ASP A 32 -14.76 -18.06 -10.81
N SER A 33 -13.72 -18.49 -10.08
CA SER A 33 -13.78 -18.60 -8.63
C SER A 33 -14.03 -17.24 -7.97
N ILE A 34 -13.29 -16.18 -8.38
CA ILE A 34 -13.49 -14.84 -7.83
C ILE A 34 -14.88 -14.30 -8.16
N ILE A 35 -15.36 -14.48 -9.41
CA ILE A 35 -16.70 -14.03 -9.82
C ILE A 35 -17.78 -14.73 -9.00
N ASN A 36 -17.67 -16.03 -8.80
CA ASN A 36 -18.65 -16.81 -8.02
C ASN A 36 -18.64 -16.42 -6.54
N ASN A 37 -17.49 -16.14 -5.97
CA ASN A 37 -17.39 -15.63 -4.61
C ASN A 37 -18.05 -14.26 -4.47
N PHE A 38 -17.85 -13.33 -5.43
CA PHE A 38 -18.56 -12.04 -5.41
C PHE A 38 -20.07 -12.19 -5.57
N LYS A 39 -20.55 -13.07 -6.46
CA LYS A 39 -21.97 -13.38 -6.60
C LYS A 39 -22.55 -13.89 -5.27
N LYS A 40 -21.85 -14.77 -4.59
CA LYS A 40 -22.29 -15.42 -3.35
C LYS A 40 -22.25 -14.49 -2.13
N TYR A 41 -21.12 -13.80 -1.92
CA TYR A 41 -20.87 -13.07 -0.67
C TYR A 41 -21.12 -11.56 -0.78
N GLN A 42 -21.10 -11.00 -2.00
CA GLN A 42 -21.23 -9.57 -2.26
C GLN A 42 -22.08 -9.29 -3.52
N PRO A 43 -23.34 -9.73 -3.56
CA PRO A 43 -24.17 -9.60 -4.77
C PRO A 43 -24.39 -8.14 -5.19
N ASN A 44 -24.41 -7.19 -4.25
CA ASN A 44 -24.50 -5.76 -4.57
C ASN A 44 -23.27 -5.30 -5.36
N ILE A 45 -22.08 -5.60 -4.87
CA ILE A 45 -20.82 -5.23 -5.54
C ILE A 45 -20.78 -5.88 -6.93
N TYR A 46 -21.03 -7.19 -7.03
CA TYR A 46 -21.04 -7.90 -8.30
C TYR A 46 -21.99 -7.26 -9.31
N ARG A 47 -23.27 -7.05 -8.96
CA ARG A 47 -24.26 -6.49 -9.89
C ARG A 47 -23.90 -5.09 -10.37
N ASN A 48 -23.47 -4.22 -9.46
CA ASN A 48 -23.17 -2.83 -9.81
C ASN A 48 -21.85 -2.71 -10.60
N CYS A 49 -20.82 -3.47 -10.25
CA CYS A 49 -19.58 -3.51 -11.03
C CYS A 49 -19.84 -4.10 -12.42
N ASN A 50 -20.57 -5.21 -12.52
CA ASN A 50 -20.93 -5.78 -13.83
C ASN A 50 -21.70 -4.78 -14.69
N LYS A 51 -22.71 -4.10 -14.12
CA LYS A 51 -23.46 -3.04 -14.80
C LYS A 51 -22.57 -1.86 -15.22
N ALA A 52 -21.59 -1.50 -14.39
CA ALA A 52 -20.66 -0.43 -14.73
C ALA A 52 -19.76 -0.80 -15.91
N VAL A 53 -19.31 -2.04 -15.99
CA VAL A 53 -18.51 -2.55 -17.11
C VAL A 53 -19.35 -2.74 -18.38
N THR A 54 -20.52 -3.36 -18.29
CA THR A 54 -21.38 -3.57 -19.48
C THR A 54 -21.87 -2.27 -20.12
N LYS A 55 -21.94 -1.18 -19.36
CA LYS A 55 -22.29 0.17 -19.83
C LYS A 55 -21.05 1.07 -20.00
N ALA A 56 -19.87 0.51 -19.97
CA ALA A 56 -18.63 1.28 -20.17
C ALA A 56 -18.52 1.77 -21.62
N LYS A 57 -17.92 2.94 -21.77
CA LYS A 57 -17.52 3.48 -23.07
C LYS A 57 -16.05 3.18 -23.31
N TYR A 58 -15.71 2.67 -24.47
CA TYR A 58 -14.33 2.42 -24.88
C TYR A 58 -13.87 3.53 -25.80
N LYS A 59 -12.80 4.23 -25.45
CA LYS A 59 -12.19 5.30 -26.24
C LYS A 59 -10.68 5.35 -25.99
N SER A 60 -9.88 5.46 -27.06
CA SER A 60 -8.42 5.62 -26.97
C SER A 60 -7.73 4.59 -26.06
N ASN A 61 -8.08 3.30 -26.23
CA ASN A 61 -7.58 2.19 -25.42
C ASN A 61 -7.91 2.26 -23.92
N VAL A 62 -8.89 3.07 -23.52
CA VAL A 62 -9.35 3.23 -22.14
C VAL A 62 -10.83 2.88 -22.01
N TYR A 63 -11.18 2.08 -21.00
CA TYR A 63 -12.56 1.82 -20.61
C TYR A 63 -13.03 2.85 -19.57
N TYR A 64 -14.03 3.62 -19.93
CA TYR A 64 -14.70 4.57 -19.05
C TYR A 64 -15.93 3.91 -18.44
N LEU A 65 -15.82 3.47 -17.19
CA LEU A 65 -16.91 2.79 -16.50
C LEU A 65 -18.13 3.71 -16.33
N ASN A 66 -19.33 3.12 -16.33
CA ASN A 66 -20.53 3.89 -16.03
C ASN A 66 -20.52 4.33 -14.56
N LYS A 67 -20.34 5.64 -14.32
CA LYS A 67 -20.20 6.23 -13.00
C LYS A 67 -21.40 5.95 -12.10
N GLN A 68 -22.64 6.10 -12.62
CA GLN A 68 -23.86 5.90 -11.83
C GLN A 68 -24.01 4.46 -11.31
N ALA A 69 -23.59 3.48 -12.11
CA ALA A 69 -23.62 2.09 -11.67
C ALA A 69 -22.48 1.82 -10.68
N PHE A 70 -21.27 2.31 -10.97
CA PHE A 70 -20.10 2.05 -10.12
C PHE A 70 -20.25 2.64 -8.71
N THR A 71 -20.78 3.85 -8.58
CA THR A 71 -21.01 4.50 -7.26
C THR A 71 -22.05 3.81 -6.40
N LYS A 72 -22.90 2.94 -6.98
CA LYS A 72 -23.87 2.12 -6.23
C LYS A 72 -23.25 0.83 -5.66
N ALA A 73 -22.03 0.48 -6.06
CA ALA A 73 -21.31 -0.63 -5.47
C ALA A 73 -20.83 -0.26 -4.06
N THR A 74 -21.05 -1.15 -3.11
CA THR A 74 -20.58 -0.96 -1.73
C THR A 74 -19.06 -0.90 -1.70
N ALA A 75 -18.48 0.17 -1.17
CA ALA A 75 -17.05 0.30 -0.98
C ALA A 75 -16.57 -0.66 0.12
N LYS A 76 -15.80 -1.69 -0.25
CA LYS A 76 -15.30 -2.70 0.67
C LYS A 76 -14.03 -3.32 0.11
N SER A 77 -13.00 -3.49 0.95
CA SER A 77 -11.78 -4.18 0.52
C SER A 77 -12.05 -5.65 0.20
N PHE A 78 -11.24 -6.24 -0.65
CA PHE A 78 -11.33 -7.64 -1.04
C PHE A 78 -11.20 -8.57 0.17
N ASP A 79 -10.35 -8.22 1.12
CA ASP A 79 -10.13 -8.96 2.35
C ASP A 79 -11.43 -9.14 3.14
N TYR A 80 -12.12 -8.06 3.44
CA TYR A 80 -13.41 -8.09 4.15
C TYR A 80 -14.57 -8.56 3.27
N ALA A 81 -14.49 -8.32 1.97
CA ALA A 81 -15.56 -8.71 1.07
C ALA A 81 -15.62 -10.21 0.85
N ILE A 82 -14.47 -10.84 0.66
CA ILE A 82 -14.34 -12.24 0.21
C ILE A 82 -13.49 -13.07 1.15
N LEU A 83 -12.24 -12.67 1.45
CA LEU A 83 -11.26 -13.54 2.11
C LEU A 83 -11.69 -13.97 3.51
N GLU A 84 -12.32 -13.09 4.28
CA GLU A 84 -12.86 -13.45 5.61
C GLU A 84 -14.08 -14.36 5.55
N LYS A 85 -14.75 -14.46 4.40
CA LYS A 85 -16.00 -15.20 4.24
C LYS A 85 -15.84 -16.54 3.53
N THR A 86 -14.88 -16.61 2.62
CA THR A 86 -14.66 -17.88 1.89
C THR A 86 -13.91 -18.88 2.74
N LYS A 87 -14.29 -20.16 2.55
CA LYS A 87 -13.54 -21.29 3.10
C LYS A 87 -12.61 -21.93 2.07
N ASP A 88 -12.78 -21.55 0.81
CA ASP A 88 -11.98 -22.03 -0.33
C ASP A 88 -10.77 -21.10 -0.51
N ILE A 89 -9.83 -21.19 0.42
CA ILE A 89 -8.59 -20.43 0.44
C ILE A 89 -7.45 -21.32 0.95
N ASN A 90 -6.35 -21.32 0.20
CA ASN A 90 -5.10 -21.95 0.59
C ASN A 90 -4.01 -20.89 0.75
N ALA A 91 -3.08 -21.13 1.65
CA ALA A 91 -1.91 -20.29 1.85
C ALA A 91 -0.65 -21.05 1.43
N ILE A 92 0.21 -20.37 0.69
CA ILE A 92 1.53 -20.87 0.31
C ILE A 92 2.56 -20.06 1.09
N LYS A 93 3.42 -20.78 1.84
CA LYS A 93 4.50 -20.14 2.57
C LYS A 93 5.55 -19.60 1.59
N LEU A 94 5.94 -18.35 1.77
CA LEU A 94 7.04 -17.73 1.05
C LEU A 94 8.25 -17.62 1.99
N ASP A 95 9.33 -18.28 1.66
CA ASP A 95 10.61 -18.22 2.40
C ASP A 95 11.56 -17.18 1.74
N ILE A 96 11.04 -16.02 1.42
CA ILE A 96 11.80 -14.90 0.84
C ILE A 96 11.65 -13.66 1.72
N PRO A 97 12.65 -12.77 1.77
CA PRO A 97 12.50 -11.45 2.36
C PRO A 97 11.36 -10.69 1.66
N TRP A 98 10.37 -10.27 2.43
CA TRP A 98 9.23 -9.53 1.90
C TRP A 98 8.92 -8.31 2.76
N SER A 99 8.51 -7.23 2.12
CA SER A 99 7.97 -6.03 2.76
C SER A 99 6.95 -5.39 1.81
N ASP A 100 5.86 -4.90 2.37
CA ASP A 100 4.84 -4.14 1.65
C ASP A 100 5.30 -2.71 1.29
N LEU A 101 6.45 -2.29 1.82
CA LEU A 101 6.99 -0.93 1.66
C LEU A 101 5.98 0.16 2.05
N GLY A 102 5.06 -0.16 2.95
CA GLY A 102 3.98 0.71 3.39
C GLY A 102 4.42 1.92 4.21
N SER A 103 5.70 2.04 4.52
CA SER A 103 6.26 3.19 5.23
C SER A 103 7.66 3.55 4.73
N TRP A 104 8.02 4.83 4.84
CA TRP A 104 9.37 5.31 4.54
C TRP A 104 10.44 4.59 5.37
N LYS A 105 10.11 4.22 6.60
CA LYS A 105 10.99 3.43 7.47
C LYS A 105 11.32 2.07 6.86
N GLU A 106 10.36 1.39 6.26
CA GLU A 106 10.59 0.09 5.60
C GLU A 106 11.39 0.28 4.30
N ILE A 107 11.11 1.33 3.53
CA ILE A 107 11.90 1.70 2.35
C ILE A 107 13.36 1.95 2.76
N CYS A 108 13.60 2.75 3.79
CA CYS A 108 14.94 3.02 4.30
C CYS A 108 15.65 1.74 4.80
N LYS A 109 14.92 0.82 5.45
CA LYS A 109 15.48 -0.47 5.87
C LYS A 109 15.89 -1.35 4.68
N MET A 110 15.08 -1.37 3.62
CA MET A 110 15.38 -2.15 2.42
C MET A 110 16.64 -1.63 1.74
N TYR A 111 16.74 -0.33 1.53
CA TYR A 111 17.93 0.32 0.96
C TYR A 111 19.13 0.29 1.91
N GLY A 112 18.92 0.36 3.21
CA GLY A 112 19.98 0.28 4.23
C GLY A 112 20.57 -1.12 4.43
N ARG A 113 19.92 -2.20 3.94
CA ARG A 113 20.48 -3.55 3.98
C ARG A 113 21.62 -3.75 2.98
N ASN A 114 21.71 -2.98 1.92
CA ASN A 114 22.86 -2.89 1.05
C ASN A 114 23.94 -2.00 1.69
N LYS A 115 24.32 -2.33 2.92
CA LYS A 115 25.01 -1.52 3.92
C LYS A 115 26.41 -1.01 3.58
N ARG A 116 27.03 -1.33 2.47
CA ARG A 116 28.38 -0.83 2.18
C ARG A 116 28.44 0.60 1.63
N HIS A 117 27.31 1.17 1.14
CA HIS A 117 27.33 2.50 0.52
C HIS A 117 26.50 3.57 1.24
N TYR A 118 25.57 3.22 2.16
CA TYR A 118 24.56 4.15 2.67
C TYR A 118 24.85 4.80 4.01
N TYR A 119 25.79 4.29 4.80
CA TYR A 119 26.12 4.85 6.12
C TYR A 119 27.54 5.44 6.23
N LYS A 120 28.17 5.81 5.11
CA LYS A 120 29.28 6.73 5.20
C LYS A 120 28.75 8.08 5.65
N LYS A 121 28.95 8.40 6.95
CA LYS A 121 28.66 9.68 7.62
C LYS A 121 27.41 10.39 7.03
N LYS A 122 26.26 10.21 7.67
CA LYS A 122 25.09 11.06 7.42
C LYS A 122 25.53 12.50 7.59
N ASN A 123 25.75 13.24 6.54
CA ASN A 123 25.96 14.67 6.62
C ASN A 123 24.65 15.31 7.06
N VAL A 124 24.56 15.67 8.34
CA VAL A 124 23.47 16.46 8.88
C VAL A 124 23.71 17.90 8.51
N PHE A 125 22.80 18.48 7.76
CA PHE A 125 22.86 19.89 7.36
C PHE A 125 22.01 20.71 8.32
N HIS A 126 22.65 21.56 9.11
CA HIS A 126 21.96 22.45 10.05
C HIS A 126 21.43 23.70 9.34
N ARG A 127 20.24 24.14 9.74
CA ARG A 127 19.56 25.32 9.23
C ARG A 127 18.91 26.09 10.42
N PRO A 128 18.58 27.37 10.26
CA PRO A 128 17.92 28.14 11.33
C PRO A 128 16.65 27.47 11.85
N TRP A 129 15.88 26.83 10.99
CA TRP A 129 14.64 26.13 11.30
C TRP A 129 14.82 24.71 11.86
N GLY A 130 16.04 24.14 11.81
CA GLY A 130 16.29 22.77 12.27
C GLY A 130 17.45 22.10 11.56
N SER A 131 17.24 20.91 11.01
CA SER A 131 18.26 20.18 10.27
C SER A 131 17.63 19.29 9.22
N TYR A 132 18.44 18.83 8.25
CA TYR A 132 18.01 17.80 7.32
C TYR A 132 19.14 16.82 7.02
N VAL A 133 18.73 15.64 6.59
CA VAL A 133 19.62 14.57 6.13
C VAL A 133 19.14 14.10 4.77
N ASN A 134 20.05 13.95 3.81
CA ASN A 134 19.73 13.27 2.56
C ASN A 134 19.68 11.76 2.82
N LEU A 135 18.48 11.16 2.71
CA LEU A 135 18.30 9.73 2.91
C LEU A 135 18.67 8.93 1.67
N PHE A 136 18.32 9.46 0.50
CA PHE A 136 18.59 8.82 -0.78
C PHE A 136 18.77 9.85 -1.89
N ASN A 137 19.75 9.61 -2.75
CA ASN A 137 20.02 10.43 -3.93
C ASN A 137 19.94 9.52 -5.16
N GLY A 138 18.83 9.55 -5.88
CA GLY A 138 18.63 8.83 -7.13
C GLY A 138 19.04 9.69 -8.34
N LYS A 139 18.94 9.11 -9.54
CA LYS A 139 19.31 9.81 -10.79
C LYS A 139 18.42 11.05 -11.03
N GLU A 140 17.13 10.94 -10.70
CA GLU A 140 16.09 11.97 -10.99
C GLU A 140 15.30 12.40 -9.75
N PHE A 141 15.64 11.89 -8.58
CA PHE A 141 14.93 12.21 -7.34
C PHE A 141 15.85 12.19 -6.11
N LEU A 142 15.45 12.93 -5.07
CA LEU A 142 16.15 13.05 -3.81
C LEU A 142 15.15 12.89 -2.65
N ILE A 143 15.44 11.98 -1.73
CA ILE A 143 14.67 11.84 -0.49
C ILE A 143 15.43 12.49 0.65
N LYS A 144 14.76 13.37 1.38
CA LYS A 144 15.29 14.06 2.56
C LYS A 144 14.41 13.77 3.77
N GLU A 145 15.06 13.68 4.92
CA GLU A 145 14.39 13.74 6.22
C GLU A 145 14.68 15.13 6.82
N LEU A 146 13.62 15.86 7.18
CA LEU A 146 13.73 17.19 7.77
C LEU A 146 13.28 17.13 9.23
N HIS A 147 14.10 17.64 10.13
CA HIS A 147 13.77 17.84 11.54
C HIS A 147 13.54 19.33 11.76
N VAL A 148 12.28 19.74 11.84
CA VAL A 148 11.89 21.12 12.05
C VAL A 148 11.69 21.37 13.55
N LYS A 149 12.37 22.38 14.09
CA LYS A 149 12.20 22.78 15.48
C LYS A 149 10.80 23.34 15.73
N PRO A 150 10.25 23.23 16.96
CA PRO A 150 9.02 23.94 17.31
C PRO A 150 9.10 25.41 16.90
N LYS A 151 8.06 25.93 16.24
CA LYS A 151 8.01 27.28 15.65
C LYS A 151 9.03 27.57 14.53
N GLY A 152 9.73 26.55 14.03
CA GLY A 152 10.60 26.66 12.86
C GLY A 152 9.80 26.93 11.59
N ILE A 153 10.25 27.87 10.77
CA ILE A 153 9.61 28.23 9.52
C ILE A 153 10.54 27.86 8.36
N LEU A 154 10.05 26.98 7.48
CA LEU A 154 10.76 26.61 6.26
C LEU A 154 10.65 27.75 5.24
N SER A 155 11.69 27.94 4.42
CA SER A 155 11.67 28.92 3.33
C SER A 155 10.58 28.56 2.32
N LEU A 156 9.75 29.54 1.96
CA LEU A 156 8.81 29.39 0.86
C LEU A 156 9.59 29.32 -0.45
N GLN A 157 9.44 28.22 -1.16
CA GLN A 157 10.16 27.96 -2.42
C GLN A 157 9.18 27.57 -3.52
N LYS A 158 9.45 28.00 -4.74
CA LYS A 158 8.73 27.57 -5.94
C LYS A 158 9.75 26.98 -6.92
N HIS A 159 9.46 25.79 -7.41
CA HIS A 159 10.31 25.10 -8.37
C HIS A 159 9.62 24.98 -9.73
N HIS A 160 10.32 25.31 -10.81
CA HIS A 160 9.77 25.24 -12.17
C HIS A 160 9.91 23.85 -12.79
N HIS A 161 10.90 23.06 -12.35
CA HIS A 161 11.27 21.79 -13.00
C HIS A 161 11.31 20.60 -12.05
N ARG A 162 10.75 20.72 -10.84
CA ARG A 162 10.62 19.56 -9.92
C ARG A 162 9.33 19.63 -9.13
N ALA A 163 8.74 18.46 -8.88
CA ALA A 163 7.66 18.29 -7.92
C ALA A 163 8.23 17.92 -6.54
N GLU A 164 7.55 18.29 -5.48
CA GLU A 164 7.86 17.89 -4.11
C GLU A 164 6.64 17.21 -3.48
N HIS A 165 6.90 16.09 -2.80
CA HIS A 165 5.91 15.36 -2.01
C HIS A 165 6.36 15.40 -0.56
N TRP A 166 5.50 15.93 0.32
CA TRP A 166 5.76 16.07 1.73
C TRP A 166 4.94 15.07 2.53
N VAL A 167 5.59 14.37 3.46
CA VAL A 167 4.94 13.53 4.45
C VAL A 167 5.37 14.04 5.82
N VAL A 168 4.39 14.44 6.62
CA VAL A 168 4.60 14.88 8.01
C VAL A 168 4.31 13.70 8.93
N THR A 169 5.23 13.42 9.86
CA THR A 169 5.14 12.30 10.81
C THR A 169 5.21 12.80 12.25
#